data_bd65474ca2c747421ee797bb3ca2400f
#
_entry.id   bd65474ca2c747421ee797bb3ca2400f
#
_cell.length_a   1.000
_cell.length_b   1.000
_cell.length_c   1.000
_cell.angle_alpha   90.00
_cell.angle_beta   90.00
_cell.angle_gamma   90.00
#
_symmetry.space_group_name_H-M   'P 1'
#
loop_
_entity.id
_entity.type
_entity.pdbx_description
1 polymer ?
#
loop_
_entity_poly.entity_id
_entity_poly.type
_entity_poly.pdbx_seq_one_letter_code
_entity_poly.pdbx_strand_id
1 'polypeptide(L)'
;MHLRARPFATSIAVAGLLAAACTSMAPAADSPTLDGTAWVLSSLPGRTLLPGTTATLQFEGGRAAGSDGCNRFSTSYAVVGATLKISPSGAMTQMACPPAIMEQARAVMASLQGASTYRVDAGQLQLVGADGAVVASFAPQSQALAGTSWRVTGYNNGRQAVVSVLTGTQLTMAFAADGRVSGSAGCNDYSGTYTASGSSLRFGPAAATRMMCAQPEGVMEQERQFLQALETVATIRQEGERAELRTADGALAVSLDKDAGR
;
A
#
# COMPACT_ATOMS: atom_id res chain seq x y z
N MET A 1 -88.28 60.14 17.09
CA MET A 1 -87.88 59.35 15.90
C MET A 1 -86.35 59.15 15.95
N HIS A 2 -85.86 58.12 16.55
CA HIS A 2 -84.44 57.92 16.77
C HIS A 2 -83.94 56.73 15.96
N LEU A 3 -83.14 56.99 14.90
CA LEU A 3 -82.44 55.93 14.18
C LEU A 3 -81.13 55.56 14.91
N ARG A 4 -81.00 54.31 15.27
CA ARG A 4 -79.75 53.74 15.83
C ARG A 4 -78.90 53.17 14.68
N ALA A 5 -77.73 53.68 14.48
CA ALA A 5 -76.72 53.13 13.62
C ALA A 5 -76.02 51.96 14.30
N ARG A 6 -75.85 50.84 13.59
CA ARG A 6 -75.08 49.66 14.00
C ARG A 6 -73.66 49.76 13.41
N PRO A 7 -72.61 49.44 14.16
CA PRO A 7 -71.28 49.37 13.60
C PRO A 7 -71.03 48.00 12.93
N PHE A 8 -70.41 48.03 11.74
CA PHE A 8 -69.87 46.90 11.05
C PHE A 8 -68.52 46.49 11.67
N ALA A 9 -68.37 45.23 12.14
CA ALA A 9 -67.13 44.68 12.57
C ALA A 9 -66.42 44.07 11.37
N THR A 10 -65.25 44.59 11.00
CA THR A 10 -64.40 44.11 9.95
C THR A 10 -63.43 43.07 10.58
N SER A 11 -63.65 41.78 10.23
CA SER A 11 -62.72 40.72 10.65
C SER A 11 -61.56 40.68 9.68
N ILE A 12 -60.36 40.93 10.16
CA ILE A 12 -59.08 40.77 9.45
C ILE A 12 -58.64 39.33 9.63
N ALA A 13 -58.66 38.51 8.58
CA ALA A 13 -58.08 37.18 8.54
C ALA A 13 -56.59 37.31 8.29
N VAL A 14 -55.77 36.95 9.28
CA VAL A 14 -54.32 36.80 9.14
C VAL A 14 -54.03 35.44 8.57
N ALA A 15 -53.67 35.38 7.29
CA ALA A 15 -53.17 34.17 6.63
C ALA A 15 -51.70 33.97 7.03
N GLY A 16 -51.43 33.03 7.93
CA GLY A 16 -50.08 32.63 8.28
C GLY A 16 -49.46 31.77 7.16
N LEU A 17 -48.45 32.31 6.48
CA LEU A 17 -47.59 31.51 5.59
C LEU A 17 -46.67 30.60 6.45
N LEU A 18 -46.94 29.29 6.51
CA LEU A 18 -45.99 28.32 6.95
C LEU A 18 -44.94 28.11 5.84
N ALA A 19 -43.77 28.71 5.98
CA ALA A 19 -42.61 28.41 5.17
C ALA A 19 -42.05 27.02 5.60
N ALA A 20 -42.33 25.98 4.82
CA ALA A 20 -41.69 24.68 4.96
C ALA A 20 -40.21 24.82 4.55
N ALA A 21 -39.31 24.85 5.52
CA ALA A 21 -37.88 24.78 5.27
C ALA A 21 -37.54 23.36 4.80
N CYS A 22 -37.42 23.15 3.48
CA CYS A 22 -36.81 21.97 2.92
C CYS A 22 -35.30 22.02 3.25
N THR A 23 -34.91 21.35 4.32
CA THR A 23 -33.49 21.02 4.57
C THR A 23 -33.06 20.04 3.51
N SER A 24 -32.39 20.52 2.46
CA SER A 24 -31.68 19.68 1.50
C SER A 24 -30.59 18.94 2.28
N MET A 25 -30.79 17.66 2.55
CA MET A 25 -29.69 16.76 2.94
C MET A 25 -28.76 16.69 1.74
N ALA A 26 -27.57 17.33 1.86
CA ALA A 26 -26.50 17.11 0.91
C ALA A 26 -26.22 15.58 0.85
N PRO A 27 -26.07 15.00 -0.36
CA PRO A 27 -25.68 13.61 -0.47
C PRO A 27 -24.37 13.43 0.33
N ALA A 28 -24.33 12.43 1.19
CA ALA A 28 -23.09 12.03 1.85
C ALA A 28 -22.06 11.78 0.73
N ALA A 29 -20.96 12.53 0.70
CA ALA A 29 -19.90 12.29 -0.25
C ALA A 29 -19.47 10.83 -0.08
N ASP A 30 -19.54 10.04 -1.16
CA ASP A 30 -19.08 8.67 -1.16
C ASP A 30 -17.65 8.65 -0.65
N SER A 31 -17.44 8.04 0.51
CA SER A 31 -16.08 7.87 1.04
C SER A 31 -15.30 7.00 0.05
N PRO A 32 -14.10 7.43 -0.40
CA PRO A 32 -13.34 6.67 -1.37
C PRO A 32 -13.10 5.25 -0.84
N THR A 33 -13.25 4.25 -1.71
CA THR A 33 -12.97 2.86 -1.32
C THR A 33 -11.52 2.70 -0.90
N LEU A 34 -11.27 1.98 0.18
CA LEU A 34 -9.92 1.62 0.62
C LEU A 34 -9.42 0.35 -0.07
N ASP A 35 -10.32 -0.54 -0.50
CA ASP A 35 -9.92 -1.81 -1.12
C ASP A 35 -9.12 -1.58 -2.40
N GLY A 36 -8.02 -2.33 -2.57
CA GLY A 36 -7.08 -2.18 -3.67
C GLY A 36 -6.10 -1.00 -3.52
N THR A 37 -6.03 -0.35 -2.35
CA THR A 37 -5.15 0.81 -2.12
C THR A 37 -3.94 0.47 -1.26
N ALA A 38 -2.83 1.17 -1.51
CA ALA A 38 -1.59 1.04 -0.75
C ALA A 38 -1.05 2.42 -0.34
N TRP A 39 -0.48 2.48 0.85
CA TRP A 39 -0.16 3.70 1.55
C TRP A 39 1.17 3.60 2.30
N VAL A 40 1.87 4.72 2.41
CA VAL A 40 3.11 4.86 3.21
C VAL A 40 2.85 5.92 4.28
N LEU A 41 3.20 5.63 5.52
CA LEU A 41 3.06 6.57 6.63
C LEU A 41 3.82 7.86 6.33
N SER A 42 3.13 8.99 6.37
CA SER A 42 3.67 10.32 6.13
C SER A 42 3.72 11.18 7.40
N SER A 43 2.83 10.91 8.36
CA SER A 43 2.79 11.65 9.62
C SER A 43 2.17 10.82 10.74
N LEU A 44 2.74 10.97 11.94
CA LEU A 44 2.22 10.42 13.19
C LEU A 44 2.17 11.58 14.21
N PRO A 45 0.98 12.07 14.59
CA PRO A 45 0.85 13.24 15.45
C PRO A 45 1.67 13.12 16.74
N GLY A 46 2.36 14.21 17.09
CA GLY A 46 3.22 14.25 18.27
C GLY A 46 4.55 13.51 18.16
N ARG A 47 4.90 12.99 16.96
CA ARG A 47 6.16 12.25 16.72
C ARG A 47 6.83 12.68 15.42
N THR A 48 8.16 12.73 15.46
CA THR A 48 8.98 12.79 14.24
C THR A 48 9.25 11.36 13.77
N LEU A 49 8.98 11.08 12.48
CA LEU A 49 9.25 9.77 11.92
C LEU A 49 10.76 9.52 11.84
N LEU A 50 11.17 8.30 12.21
CA LEU A 50 12.58 7.91 12.21
C LEU A 50 13.03 7.67 10.76
N PRO A 51 14.18 8.23 10.35
CA PRO A 51 14.75 7.97 9.03
C PRO A 51 15.14 6.49 8.90
N GLY A 52 15.08 5.96 7.68
CA GLY A 52 15.41 4.56 7.39
C GLY A 52 14.39 3.54 7.86
N THR A 53 13.23 3.99 8.38
CA THR A 53 12.08 3.12 8.68
C THR A 53 10.90 3.48 7.79
N THR A 54 10.23 2.48 7.24
CA THR A 54 9.05 2.68 6.41
C THR A 54 7.89 1.88 6.98
N ALA A 55 6.86 2.58 7.47
CA ALA A 55 5.60 1.96 7.83
C ALA A 55 4.63 2.04 6.64
N THR A 56 3.98 0.93 6.32
CA THR A 56 3.10 0.80 5.16
C THR A 56 1.75 0.21 5.57
N LEU A 57 0.72 0.51 4.78
CA LEU A 57 -0.63 -0.01 4.97
C LEU A 57 -1.26 -0.28 3.62
N GLN A 58 -1.69 -1.49 3.38
CA GLN A 58 -2.38 -1.91 2.17
C GLN A 58 -3.73 -2.51 2.55
N PHE A 59 -4.76 -2.19 1.78
CA PHE A 59 -6.09 -2.74 1.92
C PHE A 59 -6.41 -3.58 0.67
N GLU A 60 -6.69 -4.86 0.86
CA GLU A 60 -7.00 -5.77 -0.24
C GLU A 60 -7.89 -6.92 0.25
N GLY A 61 -9.02 -7.14 -0.40
CA GLY A 61 -9.91 -8.27 -0.13
C GLY A 61 -10.36 -8.39 1.33
N GLY A 62 -10.67 -7.27 2.01
CA GLY A 62 -11.07 -7.24 3.41
C GLY A 62 -9.91 -7.41 4.40
N ARG A 63 -8.67 -7.37 3.93
CA ARG A 63 -7.46 -7.46 4.75
C ARG A 63 -6.69 -6.14 4.75
N ALA A 64 -6.26 -5.72 5.93
CA ALA A 64 -5.30 -4.65 6.13
C ALA A 64 -3.95 -5.28 6.46
N ALA A 65 -2.94 -5.02 5.66
CA ALA A 65 -1.61 -5.59 5.81
C ALA A 65 -0.53 -4.53 5.57
N GLY A 66 0.68 -4.75 6.07
CA GLY A 66 1.78 -3.83 5.88
C GLY A 66 2.92 -4.06 6.84
N SER A 67 3.69 -3.00 7.05
CA SER A 67 4.78 -2.93 8.01
C SER A 67 4.54 -1.80 9.01
N ASP A 68 4.85 -2.02 10.27
CA ASP A 68 4.86 -0.98 11.31
C ASP A 68 6.20 -0.22 11.38
N GLY A 69 7.13 -0.55 10.47
CA GLY A 69 8.50 -0.04 10.44
C GLY A 69 9.52 -1.00 11.06
N CYS A 70 9.08 -2.03 11.78
CA CYS A 70 9.87 -3.14 12.32
C CYS A 70 9.30 -4.47 11.88
N ASN A 71 8.03 -4.69 12.15
CA ASN A 71 7.32 -5.95 11.90
C ASN A 71 6.35 -5.83 10.73
N ARG A 72 6.09 -6.95 10.10
CA ARG A 72 4.97 -7.10 9.17
C ARG A 72 3.73 -7.55 9.92
N PHE A 73 2.59 -7.00 9.55
CA PHE A 73 1.31 -7.38 10.09
C PHE A 73 0.30 -7.69 8.99
N SER A 74 -0.70 -8.48 9.32
CA SER A 74 -1.85 -8.75 8.47
C SER A 74 -3.06 -9.06 9.33
N THR A 75 -4.12 -8.27 9.17
CA THR A 75 -5.34 -8.35 9.94
C THR A 75 -6.57 -8.13 9.05
N SER A 76 -7.76 -8.30 9.56
CA SER A 76 -9.00 -7.94 8.85
C SER A 76 -9.37 -6.48 9.10
N TYR A 77 -10.09 -5.88 8.14
CA TYR A 77 -10.73 -4.60 8.32
C TYR A 77 -12.17 -4.62 7.81
N ALA A 78 -12.97 -3.68 8.28
CA ALA A 78 -14.32 -3.44 7.79
C ALA A 78 -14.55 -1.94 7.61
N VAL A 79 -15.28 -1.57 6.57
CA VAL A 79 -15.68 -0.19 6.24
C VAL A 79 -17.18 -0.12 6.08
N VAL A 80 -17.81 0.87 6.73
CA VAL A 80 -19.22 1.22 6.52
C VAL A 80 -19.30 2.75 6.40
N GLY A 81 -19.51 3.26 5.19
CA GLY A 81 -19.38 4.69 4.93
C GLY A 81 -17.95 5.16 5.24
N ALA A 82 -17.81 6.18 6.09
CA ALA A 82 -16.50 6.65 6.57
C ALA A 82 -16.00 5.91 7.81
N THR A 83 -16.79 5.02 8.42
CA THR A 83 -16.39 4.25 9.59
C THR A 83 -15.41 3.16 9.18
N LEU A 84 -14.26 3.12 9.83
CA LEU A 84 -13.20 2.12 9.63
C LEU A 84 -12.98 1.36 10.93
N LYS A 85 -12.95 0.04 10.83
CA LYS A 85 -12.56 -0.83 11.94
C LYS A 85 -11.46 -1.77 11.48
N ILE A 86 -10.27 -1.63 12.05
CA ILE A 86 -9.15 -2.56 11.86
C ILE A 86 -9.12 -3.49 13.08
N SER A 87 -9.11 -4.80 12.83
CA SER A 87 -9.13 -5.79 13.92
C SER A 87 -7.81 -5.74 14.71
N PRO A 88 -7.85 -5.76 16.05
CA PRO A 88 -6.64 -5.87 16.87
C PRO A 88 -5.99 -7.26 16.77
N SER A 89 -6.74 -8.27 16.29
CA SER A 89 -6.27 -9.64 16.16
C SER A 89 -5.81 -9.91 14.74
N GLY A 90 -4.56 -10.28 14.58
CA GLY A 90 -3.96 -10.59 13.28
C GLY A 90 -2.60 -11.26 13.43
N ALA A 91 -2.04 -11.68 12.31
CA ALA A 91 -0.68 -12.20 12.26
C ALA A 91 0.33 -11.03 12.29
N MET A 92 1.41 -11.20 13.04
CA MET A 92 2.52 -10.24 13.10
C MET A 92 3.83 -11.00 13.27
N THR A 93 4.87 -10.55 12.57
CA THR A 93 6.23 -11.01 12.83
C THR A 93 6.72 -10.44 14.16
N GLN A 94 7.73 -11.07 14.75
CA GLN A 94 8.33 -10.63 16.03
C GLN A 94 9.82 -10.44 15.83
N MET A 95 10.18 -9.38 15.13
CA MET A 95 11.58 -9.00 14.93
C MET A 95 12.05 -8.14 16.10
N ALA A 96 13.30 -8.32 16.50
CA ALA A 96 13.97 -7.44 17.45
C ALA A 96 14.59 -6.26 16.68
N CYS A 97 13.97 -5.10 16.74
CA CYS A 97 14.49 -3.85 16.20
C CYS A 97 15.08 -2.97 17.33
N PRO A 98 15.89 -1.95 17.01
CA PRO A 98 16.33 -0.96 17.99
C PRO A 98 15.15 -0.35 18.78
N PRO A 99 15.35 0.01 20.06
CA PRO A 99 14.25 0.46 20.93
C PRO A 99 13.43 1.61 20.37
N ALA A 100 14.04 2.59 19.73
CA ALA A 100 13.34 3.73 19.11
C ALA A 100 12.42 3.29 17.97
N ILE A 101 12.86 2.33 17.13
CA ILE A 101 12.05 1.76 16.05
C ILE A 101 10.88 0.96 16.63
N MET A 102 11.11 0.18 17.68
CA MET A 102 10.05 -0.55 18.39
C MET A 102 9.00 0.38 19.02
N GLU A 103 9.42 1.54 19.50
CA GLU A 103 8.51 2.55 20.04
C GLU A 103 7.67 3.19 18.94
N GLN A 104 8.27 3.55 17.80
CA GLN A 104 7.51 4.04 16.64
C GLN A 104 6.54 2.98 16.11
N ALA A 105 6.96 1.74 15.99
CA ALA A 105 6.13 0.62 15.56
C ALA A 105 4.89 0.44 16.45
N ARG A 106 5.06 0.49 17.78
CA ARG A 106 3.93 0.45 18.72
C ARG A 106 2.96 1.62 18.51
N ALA A 107 3.47 2.82 18.27
CA ALA A 107 2.64 4.00 18.02
C ALA A 107 1.87 3.88 16.69
N VAL A 108 2.49 3.33 15.64
CA VAL A 108 1.81 3.01 14.38
C VAL A 108 0.66 2.03 14.62
N MET A 109 0.94 0.91 15.27
CA MET A 109 -0.12 -0.08 15.57
C MET A 109 -1.24 0.48 16.44
N ALA A 110 -0.90 1.30 17.44
CA ALA A 110 -1.89 1.99 18.27
C ALA A 110 -2.78 2.94 17.44
N SER A 111 -2.21 3.66 16.48
CA SER A 111 -3.00 4.55 15.60
C SER A 111 -3.92 3.76 14.67
N LEU A 112 -3.49 2.61 14.14
CA LEU A 112 -4.33 1.73 13.32
C LEU A 112 -5.52 1.17 14.12
N GLN A 113 -5.28 0.73 15.35
CA GLN A 113 -6.31 0.16 16.23
C GLN A 113 -7.23 1.23 16.82
N GLY A 114 -6.73 2.45 17.04
CA GLY A 114 -7.50 3.59 17.55
C GLY A 114 -8.32 4.32 16.50
N ALA A 115 -8.14 4.00 15.22
CA ALA A 115 -8.92 4.60 14.14
C ALA A 115 -10.39 4.18 14.23
N SER A 116 -11.29 5.16 14.16
CA SER A 116 -12.74 4.98 14.14
C SER A 116 -13.34 5.33 12.78
N THR A 117 -12.74 6.31 12.12
CA THR A 117 -13.14 6.75 10.79
C THR A 117 -11.90 7.04 9.94
N TYR A 118 -12.11 7.18 8.64
CA TYR A 118 -11.06 7.60 7.72
C TYR A 118 -11.60 8.65 6.74
N ARG A 119 -10.69 9.40 6.17
CA ARG A 119 -10.95 10.26 5.01
C ARG A 119 -9.74 10.28 4.09
N VAL A 120 -9.98 10.49 2.81
CA VAL A 120 -8.92 10.80 1.85
C VAL A 120 -9.03 12.28 1.52
N ASP A 121 -8.03 13.04 1.90
CA ASP A 121 -7.95 14.48 1.70
C ASP A 121 -6.66 14.83 0.97
N ALA A 122 -6.77 15.60 -0.12
CA ALA A 122 -5.65 15.97 -1.00
C ALA A 122 -4.79 14.74 -1.42
N GLY A 123 -5.43 13.58 -1.63
CA GLY A 123 -4.75 12.34 -2.00
C GLY A 123 -4.06 11.62 -0.83
N GLN A 124 -4.17 12.11 0.40
CA GLN A 124 -3.64 11.46 1.60
C GLN A 124 -4.75 10.73 2.36
N LEU A 125 -4.46 9.53 2.82
CA LEU A 125 -5.32 8.82 3.75
C LEU A 125 -5.06 9.34 5.17
N GLN A 126 -6.10 9.82 5.83
CA GLN A 126 -6.08 10.22 7.24
C GLN A 126 -6.93 9.23 8.04
N LEU A 127 -6.33 8.62 9.04
CA LEU A 127 -7.01 7.85 10.06
C LEU A 127 -7.41 8.78 11.20
N VAL A 128 -8.66 8.69 11.63
CA VAL A 128 -9.26 9.61 12.59
C VAL A 128 -9.78 8.82 13.79
N GLY A 129 -9.40 9.24 14.98
CA GLY A 129 -9.84 8.64 16.24
C GLY A 129 -11.30 8.95 16.58
N ALA A 130 -11.82 8.34 17.65
CA ALA A 130 -13.19 8.56 18.11
C ALA A 130 -13.45 10.00 18.59
N ASP A 131 -12.40 10.73 18.96
CA ASP A 131 -12.45 12.14 19.36
C ASP A 131 -12.41 13.12 18.16
N GLY A 132 -12.34 12.60 16.92
CA GLY A 132 -12.24 13.38 15.70
C GLY A 132 -10.83 13.86 15.37
N ALA A 133 -9.82 13.54 16.19
CA ALA A 133 -8.43 13.89 15.90
C ALA A 133 -7.82 12.94 14.87
N VAL A 134 -6.94 13.48 14.00
CA VAL A 134 -6.12 12.64 13.11
C VAL A 134 -5.09 11.90 13.95
N VAL A 135 -5.09 10.58 13.88
CA VAL A 135 -4.15 9.71 14.62
C VAL A 135 -2.98 9.22 13.75
N ALA A 136 -3.14 9.20 12.43
CA ALA A 136 -2.07 8.96 11.47
C ALA A 136 -2.45 9.50 10.09
N SER A 137 -1.45 9.92 9.30
CA SER A 137 -1.63 10.27 7.89
C SER A 137 -0.69 9.44 7.02
N PHE A 138 -1.18 9.07 5.84
CA PHE A 138 -0.44 8.23 4.90
C PHE A 138 -0.49 8.87 3.51
N ALA A 139 0.65 8.85 2.81
CA ALA A 139 0.74 9.18 1.40
C ALA A 139 0.42 7.95 0.54
N PRO A 140 -0.13 8.13 -0.67
CA PRO A 140 -0.38 7.00 -1.57
C PRO A 140 0.94 6.35 -1.99
N GLN A 141 0.97 5.02 -2.01
CA GLN A 141 2.08 4.25 -2.53
C GLN A 141 1.75 3.79 -3.95
N SER A 142 2.56 4.20 -4.93
CA SER A 142 2.42 3.67 -6.29
C SER A 142 2.71 2.18 -6.31
N GLN A 143 1.81 1.40 -6.88
CA GLN A 143 2.00 -0.02 -7.18
C GLN A 143 2.45 -0.24 -8.63
N ALA A 144 2.62 0.83 -9.40
CA ALA A 144 3.07 0.74 -10.80
C ALA A 144 4.53 0.26 -10.85
N LEU A 145 4.76 -0.79 -11.61
CA LEU A 145 6.11 -1.30 -11.92
C LEU A 145 6.76 -0.54 -13.06
N ALA A 146 5.97 -0.10 -14.04
CA ALA A 146 6.46 0.60 -15.20
C ALA A 146 7.32 1.83 -14.84
N GLY A 147 8.50 1.93 -15.41
CA GLY A 147 9.46 3.00 -15.13
C GLY A 147 10.23 2.83 -13.82
N THR A 148 10.20 1.65 -13.18
CA THR A 148 10.94 1.40 -11.93
C THR A 148 12.14 0.51 -12.14
N SER A 149 13.17 0.73 -11.31
CA SER A 149 14.38 -0.09 -11.27
C SER A 149 14.59 -0.66 -9.87
N TRP A 150 15.08 -1.89 -9.83
CA TRP A 150 15.20 -2.68 -8.61
C TRP A 150 16.54 -3.40 -8.58
N ARG A 151 17.10 -3.53 -7.39
CA ARG A 151 18.20 -4.40 -7.09
C ARG A 151 17.67 -5.68 -6.46
N VAL A 152 18.08 -6.82 -6.95
CA VAL A 152 17.77 -8.12 -6.34
C VAL A 152 18.60 -8.31 -5.09
N THR A 153 17.96 -8.67 -3.98
CA THR A 153 18.63 -8.94 -2.70
C THR A 153 18.69 -10.42 -2.37
N GLY A 154 17.80 -11.22 -2.96
CA GLY A 154 17.77 -12.66 -2.81
C GLY A 154 16.89 -13.30 -3.86
N TYR A 155 17.10 -14.58 -4.11
CA TYR A 155 16.33 -15.37 -5.06
C TYR A 155 16.22 -16.84 -4.60
N ASN A 156 15.17 -17.52 -5.03
CA ASN A 156 14.98 -18.95 -4.77
C ASN A 156 15.92 -19.76 -5.67
N ASN A 157 16.73 -20.61 -5.09
CA ASN A 157 17.72 -21.42 -5.80
C ASN A 157 17.15 -22.70 -6.46
N GLY A 158 15.81 -22.85 -6.50
CA GLY A 158 15.15 -24.05 -7.01
C GLY A 158 15.19 -25.27 -6.07
N ARG A 159 15.80 -25.13 -4.87
CA ARG A 159 15.90 -26.17 -3.84
C ARG A 159 15.16 -25.77 -2.56
N GLN A 160 14.06 -25.00 -2.71
CA GLN A 160 13.23 -24.49 -1.62
C GLN A 160 13.97 -23.55 -0.64
N ALA A 161 15.07 -22.94 -1.07
CA ALA A 161 15.84 -22.00 -0.28
C ALA A 161 15.96 -20.67 -1.02
N VAL A 162 15.74 -19.59 -0.30
CA VAL A 162 16.10 -18.24 -0.75
C VAL A 162 17.55 -17.97 -0.33
N VAL A 163 18.38 -17.64 -1.30
CA VAL A 163 19.79 -17.34 -1.10
C VAL A 163 20.08 -15.89 -1.43
N SER A 164 21.06 -15.31 -0.76
CA SER A 164 21.53 -13.95 -1.05
C SER A 164 22.32 -13.92 -2.35
N VAL A 165 22.36 -12.73 -2.96
CA VAL A 165 23.21 -12.47 -4.13
C VAL A 165 24.68 -12.61 -3.74
N LEU A 166 25.48 -13.22 -4.60
CA LEU A 166 26.93 -13.42 -4.38
C LEU A 166 27.64 -12.08 -4.23
N THR A 167 28.52 -11.99 -3.24
CA THR A 167 29.38 -10.83 -3.04
C THR A 167 30.24 -10.57 -4.30
N GLY A 168 30.30 -9.31 -4.72
CA GLY A 168 31.00 -8.93 -5.94
C GLY A 168 30.17 -9.01 -7.23
N THR A 169 28.88 -9.41 -7.15
CA THR A 169 27.91 -9.34 -8.24
C THR A 169 26.78 -8.41 -7.94
N GLN A 170 26.09 -7.97 -8.98
CA GLN A 170 24.82 -7.22 -8.87
C GLN A 170 23.79 -7.86 -9.79
N LEU A 171 22.64 -8.20 -9.23
CA LEU A 171 21.47 -8.59 -9.97
C LEU A 171 20.50 -7.43 -9.97
N THR A 172 20.05 -7.02 -11.14
CA THR A 172 19.16 -5.87 -11.30
C THR A 172 17.94 -6.22 -12.13
N MET A 173 16.88 -5.41 -11.98
CA MET A 173 15.64 -5.57 -12.73
C MET A 173 15.03 -4.19 -13.01
N ALA A 174 14.89 -3.81 -14.27
CA ALA A 174 14.26 -2.58 -14.72
C ALA A 174 12.99 -2.92 -15.52
N PHE A 175 11.87 -2.31 -15.12
CA PHE A 175 10.57 -2.48 -15.76
C PHE A 175 10.28 -1.27 -16.65
N ALA A 176 10.29 -1.46 -17.95
CA ALA A 176 9.96 -0.41 -18.91
C ALA A 176 8.44 -0.26 -19.09
N ALA A 177 7.99 0.91 -19.52
CA ALA A 177 6.57 1.21 -19.70
C ALA A 177 5.92 0.41 -20.85
N ASP A 178 6.73 -0.11 -21.78
CA ASP A 178 6.29 -0.92 -22.92
C ASP A 178 6.10 -2.42 -22.60
N GLY A 179 6.18 -2.81 -21.31
CA GLY A 179 6.05 -4.21 -20.89
C GLY A 179 7.33 -5.02 -21.01
N ARG A 180 8.47 -4.38 -21.19
CA ARG A 180 9.79 -5.03 -21.21
C ARG A 180 10.43 -4.98 -19.83
N VAL A 181 11.13 -6.06 -19.50
CA VAL A 181 11.99 -6.14 -18.32
C VAL A 181 13.41 -6.45 -18.77
N SER A 182 14.38 -5.81 -18.14
CA SER A 182 15.79 -6.05 -18.41
C SER A 182 16.64 -5.85 -17.16
N GLY A 183 17.86 -6.39 -17.15
CA GLY A 183 18.78 -6.19 -16.06
C GLY A 183 20.00 -7.08 -16.18
N SER A 184 20.81 -7.09 -15.11
CA SER A 184 21.95 -7.98 -14.98
C SER A 184 21.59 -9.20 -14.15
N ALA A 185 22.03 -10.37 -14.57
CA ALA A 185 21.93 -11.64 -13.83
C ALA A 185 23.24 -11.98 -13.09
N GLY A 186 24.18 -11.04 -13.03
CA GLY A 186 25.47 -11.18 -12.35
C GLY A 186 26.65 -11.29 -13.32
N CYS A 187 26.59 -12.16 -14.32
CA CYS A 187 27.54 -12.26 -15.42
C CYS A 187 26.95 -11.68 -16.70
N ASN A 188 25.77 -12.11 -17.06
CA ASN A 188 25.10 -11.73 -18.29
C ASN A 188 23.97 -10.74 -18.04
N ASP A 189 23.73 -9.88 -19.04
CA ASP A 189 22.52 -9.08 -19.10
C ASP A 189 21.38 -9.91 -19.69
N TYR A 190 20.19 -9.68 -19.17
CA TYR A 190 18.98 -10.35 -19.64
C TYR A 190 17.91 -9.34 -20.06
N SER A 191 17.04 -9.77 -20.95
CA SER A 191 15.84 -9.02 -21.33
C SER A 191 14.69 -9.98 -21.63
N GLY A 192 13.48 -9.56 -21.33
CA GLY A 192 12.24 -10.31 -21.53
C GLY A 192 11.04 -9.40 -21.54
N THR A 193 9.87 -9.98 -21.41
CA THR A 193 8.62 -9.23 -21.25
C THR A 193 8.00 -9.51 -19.88
N TYR A 194 7.15 -8.62 -19.42
CA TYR A 194 6.32 -8.84 -18.24
C TYR A 194 4.89 -8.40 -18.48
N THR A 195 3.96 -8.99 -17.74
CA THR A 195 2.58 -8.53 -17.62
C THR A 195 2.23 -8.36 -16.15
N ALA A 196 1.61 -7.23 -15.80
CA ALA A 196 1.22 -6.92 -14.43
C ALA A 196 -0.23 -6.41 -14.40
N SER A 197 -1.02 -6.90 -13.42
CA SER A 197 -2.38 -6.44 -13.17
C SER A 197 -2.72 -6.65 -11.69
N GLY A 198 -2.94 -5.55 -10.95
CA GLY A 198 -3.05 -5.62 -9.49
C GLY A 198 -1.80 -6.25 -8.87
N SER A 199 -1.98 -7.26 -8.05
CA SER A 199 -0.88 -8.05 -7.46
C SER A 199 -0.34 -9.16 -8.38
N SER A 200 -0.97 -9.42 -9.53
CA SER A 200 -0.49 -10.43 -10.49
C SER A 200 0.71 -9.92 -11.28
N LEU A 201 1.75 -10.74 -11.37
CA LEU A 201 2.95 -10.46 -12.17
C LEU A 201 3.42 -11.75 -12.83
N ARG A 202 3.70 -11.69 -14.13
CA ARG A 202 4.26 -12.82 -14.88
C ARG A 202 5.34 -12.33 -15.83
N PHE A 203 6.39 -13.13 -15.95
CA PHE A 203 7.47 -12.90 -16.91
C PHE A 203 7.29 -13.81 -18.11
N GLY A 204 7.54 -13.29 -19.30
CA GLY A 204 7.74 -14.08 -20.51
C GLY A 204 9.18 -14.64 -20.57
N PRO A 205 9.48 -15.45 -21.60
CA PRO A 205 10.82 -15.96 -21.80
C PRO A 205 11.87 -14.85 -21.82
N ALA A 206 12.96 -15.04 -21.07
CA ALA A 206 14.08 -14.11 -21.06
C ALA A 206 15.19 -14.59 -22.00
N ALA A 207 15.74 -13.67 -22.76
CA ALA A 207 17.00 -13.84 -23.50
C ALA A 207 18.15 -13.25 -22.67
N ALA A 208 19.28 -13.92 -22.63
CA ALA A 208 20.49 -13.43 -21.97
C ALA A 208 21.69 -13.45 -22.93
N THR A 209 22.66 -12.58 -22.69
CA THR A 209 23.98 -12.67 -23.33
C THR A 209 24.66 -13.98 -22.90
N ARG A 210 25.74 -14.36 -23.57
CA ARG A 210 26.39 -15.67 -23.34
C ARG A 210 27.88 -15.51 -23.02
N MET A 211 28.19 -14.59 -22.08
CA MET A 211 29.53 -14.51 -21.52
C MET A 211 29.77 -15.67 -20.55
N MET A 212 31.02 -16.10 -20.45
CA MET A 212 31.47 -17.10 -19.47
C MET A 212 32.32 -16.37 -18.41
N CYS A 213 31.77 -16.12 -17.24
CA CYS A 213 32.47 -15.48 -16.14
C CYS A 213 33.03 -16.52 -15.18
N ALA A 214 34.34 -16.47 -14.95
CA ALA A 214 35.00 -17.36 -14.01
C ALA A 214 34.94 -16.86 -12.56
N GLN A 215 34.69 -15.56 -12.36
CA GLN A 215 34.67 -14.91 -11.06
C GLN A 215 33.45 -14.01 -10.90
N PRO A 216 32.90 -13.93 -9.67
CA PRO A 216 33.21 -14.80 -8.53
C PRO A 216 32.76 -16.24 -8.79
N GLU A 217 33.38 -17.19 -8.08
CA GLU A 217 32.97 -18.60 -8.18
C GLU A 217 31.48 -18.77 -7.94
N GLY A 218 30.80 -19.55 -8.79
CA GLY A 218 29.35 -19.78 -8.70
C GLY A 218 28.47 -18.73 -9.43
N VAL A 219 29.05 -17.68 -10.07
CA VAL A 219 28.27 -16.64 -10.73
C VAL A 219 27.39 -17.18 -11.87
N MET A 220 27.86 -18.16 -12.63
CA MET A 220 27.07 -18.81 -13.70
C MET A 220 25.91 -19.63 -13.15
N GLU A 221 26.10 -20.26 -11.99
CA GLU A 221 25.03 -21.00 -11.30
C GLU A 221 24.01 -20.02 -10.70
N GLN A 222 24.45 -18.93 -10.11
CA GLN A 222 23.58 -17.83 -9.65
C GLN A 222 22.69 -17.33 -10.78
N GLU A 223 23.27 -17.02 -11.93
CA GLU A 223 22.52 -16.53 -13.10
C GLU A 223 21.44 -17.51 -13.52
N ARG A 224 21.80 -18.81 -13.66
CA ARG A 224 20.85 -19.84 -14.05
C ARG A 224 19.70 -19.97 -13.04
N GLN A 225 20.01 -19.99 -11.74
CA GLN A 225 19.01 -20.10 -10.67
C GLN A 225 18.11 -18.86 -10.61
N PHE A 226 18.68 -17.67 -10.74
CA PHE A 226 17.92 -16.43 -10.72
C PHE A 226 16.93 -16.35 -11.91
N LEU A 227 17.40 -16.62 -13.15
CA LEU A 227 16.53 -16.62 -14.32
C LEU A 227 15.43 -17.67 -14.20
N GLN A 228 15.74 -18.86 -13.67
CA GLN A 228 14.74 -19.89 -13.39
C GLN A 228 13.73 -19.43 -12.32
N ALA A 229 14.16 -18.71 -11.28
CA ALA A 229 13.25 -18.17 -10.28
C ALA A 229 12.25 -17.18 -10.87
N LEU A 230 12.66 -16.35 -11.86
CA LEU A 230 11.75 -15.44 -12.55
C LEU A 230 10.60 -16.15 -13.28
N GLU A 231 10.85 -17.32 -13.86
CA GLU A 231 9.82 -18.13 -14.55
C GLU A 231 8.72 -18.62 -13.61
N THR A 232 9.01 -18.74 -12.31
CA THR A 232 8.05 -19.21 -11.28
C THR A 232 7.16 -18.12 -10.72
N VAL A 233 7.43 -16.84 -11.03
CA VAL A 233 6.72 -15.70 -10.45
C VAL A 233 5.27 -15.67 -10.92
N ALA A 234 4.35 -15.49 -9.97
CA ALA A 234 2.93 -15.33 -10.20
C ALA A 234 2.36 -14.03 -9.62
N THR A 235 2.95 -13.53 -8.53
CA THR A 235 2.46 -12.33 -7.86
C THR A 235 3.62 -11.43 -7.40
N ILE A 236 3.31 -10.16 -7.19
CA ILE A 236 4.20 -9.17 -6.58
C ILE A 236 3.52 -8.53 -5.39
N ARG A 237 4.29 -8.26 -4.35
CA ARG A 237 3.90 -7.46 -3.21
C ARG A 237 4.93 -6.35 -3.01
N GLN A 238 4.49 -5.11 -3.09
CA GLN A 238 5.34 -3.94 -2.84
C GLN A 238 5.03 -3.35 -1.47
N GLU A 239 6.07 -3.05 -0.70
CA GLU A 239 5.98 -2.39 0.61
C GLU A 239 7.06 -1.32 0.72
N GLY A 240 6.69 -0.07 0.48
CA GLY A 240 7.65 1.04 0.43
C GLY A 240 8.63 0.84 -0.72
N GLU A 241 9.91 0.75 -0.37
CA GLU A 241 11.02 0.55 -1.31
C GLU A 241 11.44 -0.92 -1.46
N ARG A 242 10.63 -1.86 -0.97
CA ARG A 242 10.84 -3.29 -1.11
C ARG A 242 9.76 -3.95 -1.92
N ALA A 243 10.12 -5.00 -2.64
CA ALA A 243 9.16 -5.85 -3.31
C ALA A 243 9.55 -7.32 -3.15
N GLU A 244 8.54 -8.16 -3.09
CA GLU A 244 8.63 -9.61 -3.08
C GLU A 244 7.91 -10.16 -4.28
N LEU A 245 8.62 -10.88 -5.12
CA LEU A 245 8.05 -11.67 -6.20
C LEU A 245 7.79 -13.07 -5.67
N ARG A 246 6.57 -13.56 -5.81
CA ARG A 246 6.14 -14.82 -5.23
C ARG A 246 5.60 -15.77 -6.28
N THR A 247 5.76 -17.05 -6.03
CA THR A 247 5.18 -18.14 -6.81
C THR A 247 3.66 -18.23 -6.60
N ALA A 248 2.98 -19.06 -7.37
CA ALA A 248 1.52 -19.23 -7.27
C ALA A 248 1.07 -19.85 -5.93
N ASP A 249 1.93 -20.64 -5.27
CA ASP A 249 1.70 -21.18 -3.93
C ASP A 249 2.14 -20.23 -2.80
N GLY A 250 2.61 -19.02 -3.15
CA GLY A 250 2.98 -17.96 -2.22
C GLY A 250 4.42 -18.05 -1.69
N ALA A 251 5.25 -18.99 -2.17
CA ALA A 251 6.66 -19.02 -1.81
C ALA A 251 7.41 -17.81 -2.37
N LEU A 252 8.46 -17.36 -1.69
CA LEU A 252 9.30 -16.26 -2.16
C LEU A 252 10.18 -16.74 -3.32
N ALA A 253 10.00 -16.13 -4.49
CA ALA A 253 10.82 -16.36 -5.68
C ALA A 253 12.02 -15.41 -5.74
N VAL A 254 11.76 -14.09 -5.59
CA VAL A 254 12.80 -13.04 -5.65
C VAL A 254 12.46 -11.93 -4.65
N SER A 255 13.45 -11.43 -3.93
CA SER A 255 13.35 -10.23 -3.10
C SER A 255 14.09 -9.06 -3.74
N LEU A 256 13.48 -7.87 -3.68
CA LEU A 256 13.91 -6.68 -4.37
C LEU A 256 13.97 -5.49 -3.40
N ASP A 257 15.00 -4.67 -3.52
CA ASP A 257 15.05 -3.30 -3.00
C ASP A 257 15.00 -2.33 -4.19
N LYS A 258 14.18 -1.26 -4.08
CA LYS A 258 14.08 -0.24 -5.11
C LYS A 258 15.43 0.43 -5.31
N ASP A 259 15.86 0.54 -6.55
CA ASP A 259 17.06 1.29 -6.88
C ASP A 259 16.70 2.78 -6.89
N ALA A 260 17.30 3.54 -5.99
CA ALA A 260 17.02 4.97 -5.83
C ALA A 260 17.56 5.84 -6.97
N GLY A 261 18.14 5.21 -8.04
CA GLY A 261 18.73 5.93 -9.17
C GLY A 261 19.79 6.94 -8.71
N ARG A 262 21.06 6.72 -8.96
CA ARG A 262 22.09 7.74 -8.72
C ARG A 262 22.03 8.83 -9.75
#